data_725ae496dd158a29b1a5e7f930867024
#
_entry.id   725ae496dd158a29b1a5e7f930867024
#
_cell.length_a   1.000
_cell.length_b   1.000
_cell.length_c   1.000
_cell.angle_alpha   90.00
_cell.angle_beta   90.00
_cell.angle_gamma   90.00
#
_symmetry.space_group_name_H-M   'P 1'
#
loop_
_entity.id
_entity.type
_entity.pdbx_description
1 polymer ?
#
loop_
_entity_poly.entity_id
_entity_poly.type
_entity_poly.pdbx_seq_one_letter_code
_entity_poly.pdbx_strand_id
1 'polypeptide(L)'
;MSATRRTVLGTALAGPLLGHLAGTAAGADKNDRFGTISEGWVEVRWTPQAQAQLDRFQATVQAIAPARLIEDEAGTAIRFPVRTATGDPALTNLPKAQGSGRLDGGVVVRTPMGEFRVTELESVLESGQTSGRCAVNGAQTSMQSLFICGAGEGRLVAQPVPAGQPLKVRISDVPLRPTPESLSAFTTAFGAPAVTTDTVMAYVTGEGVYTPPGR
;
A
#
# COMPACT_ATOMS: atom_id res chain seq x y z
N MET A 1 51.21 11.82 2.53
CA MET A 1 49.91 12.41 2.27
C MET A 1 49.39 11.80 0.97
N SER A 2 48.55 10.81 1.02
CA SER A 2 48.03 10.17 -0.18
C SER A 2 46.53 9.88 0.06
N ALA A 3 45.68 10.57 -0.69
CA ALA A 3 44.22 10.41 -0.63
C ALA A 3 43.81 9.32 -1.58
N THR A 4 43.31 8.21 -1.04
CA THR A 4 42.82 7.09 -1.80
C THR A 4 41.40 7.41 -2.31
N ARG A 5 41.25 7.64 -3.60
CA ARG A 5 39.98 7.72 -4.30
C ARG A 5 39.39 6.33 -4.41
N ARG A 6 38.29 6.05 -3.71
CA ARG A 6 37.44 4.89 -3.97
C ARG A 6 36.44 5.26 -5.06
N THR A 7 36.67 4.69 -6.24
CA THR A 7 35.76 4.74 -7.37
C THR A 7 34.61 3.76 -7.10
N VAL A 8 33.41 4.28 -6.97
CA VAL A 8 32.18 3.48 -6.95
C VAL A 8 31.78 3.25 -8.41
N LEU A 9 32.05 2.06 -8.91
CA LEU A 9 31.50 1.53 -10.14
C LEU A 9 30.25 0.72 -9.77
N GLY A 10 29.11 1.17 -10.18
CA GLY A 10 27.87 0.40 -10.05
C GLY A 10 26.65 1.23 -10.40
N THR A 11 26.15 1.04 -11.58
CA THR A 11 24.78 1.28 -12.08
C THR A 11 24.77 1.91 -13.48
N ALA A 12 25.06 1.10 -14.45
CA ALA A 12 24.93 1.48 -15.85
C ALA A 12 24.26 0.37 -16.66
N LEU A 13 23.03 -0.04 -16.32
CA LEU A 13 22.25 -0.95 -17.18
C LEU A 13 20.73 -0.64 -17.23
N ALA A 14 20.24 0.42 -16.61
CA ALA A 14 18.84 0.80 -16.71
C ALA A 14 18.57 2.09 -17.53
N GLY A 15 19.60 2.63 -18.18
CA GLY A 15 19.54 3.96 -18.78
C GLY A 15 18.78 4.15 -20.11
N PRO A 16 18.68 3.20 -21.03
CA PRO A 16 18.15 3.52 -22.37
C PRO A 16 16.64 3.42 -22.52
N LEU A 17 15.90 2.77 -21.62
CA LEU A 17 14.46 2.56 -21.81
C LEU A 17 13.58 3.68 -21.24
N LEU A 18 14.10 4.50 -20.35
CA LEU A 18 13.34 5.58 -19.69
C LEU A 18 13.50 6.96 -20.37
N GLY A 19 14.49 7.13 -21.23
CA GLY A 19 14.76 8.40 -21.89
C GLY A 19 13.70 8.86 -22.90
N HIS A 20 12.79 7.99 -23.32
CA HIS A 20 11.73 8.34 -24.28
C HIS A 20 10.40 8.73 -23.62
N LEU A 21 10.26 8.63 -22.31
CA LEU A 21 9.04 9.06 -21.60
C LEU A 21 9.10 10.52 -21.12
N ALA A 22 10.26 11.19 -21.23
CA ALA A 22 10.45 12.56 -20.78
C ALA A 22 10.19 13.64 -21.87
N GLY A 23 9.45 13.28 -22.92
CA GLY A 23 9.12 14.18 -24.03
C GLY A 23 7.89 15.05 -23.75
N THR A 24 8.10 16.33 -23.47
CA THR A 24 7.19 17.48 -23.63
C THR A 24 5.79 17.36 -23.01
N ALA A 25 5.67 17.67 -21.73
CA ALA A 25 4.40 18.05 -21.13
C ALA A 25 4.40 19.51 -20.68
N ALA A 26 4.25 20.42 -21.62
CA ALA A 26 3.81 21.78 -21.33
C ALA A 26 2.30 21.83 -21.55
N GLY A 27 1.51 21.88 -20.46
CA GLY A 27 0.09 22.22 -20.52
C GLY A 27 -0.94 21.10 -20.45
N ALA A 28 -0.57 19.88 -20.05
CA ALA A 28 -1.56 18.83 -19.81
C ALA A 28 -2.22 18.99 -18.43
N ASP A 29 -3.52 18.80 -18.34
CA ASP A 29 -4.26 18.68 -17.09
C ASP A 29 -3.62 17.60 -16.21
N LYS A 30 -3.65 17.79 -14.87
CA LYS A 30 -3.03 16.82 -13.93
C LYS A 30 -3.47 15.37 -14.18
N ASN A 31 -4.65 15.15 -14.71
CA ASN A 31 -5.20 13.83 -15.02
C ASN A 31 -4.51 13.16 -16.23
N ASP A 32 -3.96 13.93 -17.17
CA ASP A 32 -3.32 13.36 -18.38
C ASP A 32 -1.88 12.86 -18.11
N ARG A 33 -1.34 13.12 -16.92
CA ARG A 33 0.01 12.68 -16.53
C ARG A 33 0.05 11.28 -15.93
N PHE A 34 -1.08 10.78 -15.44
CA PHE A 34 -1.15 9.50 -14.73
C PHE A 34 -1.74 8.42 -15.62
N GLY A 35 -1.09 7.27 -15.60
CA GLY A 35 -1.69 6.05 -16.11
C GLY A 35 -2.67 5.45 -15.11
N THR A 36 -3.39 4.44 -15.56
CA THR A 36 -4.37 3.71 -14.75
C THR A 36 -3.87 2.32 -14.40
N ILE A 37 -4.26 1.79 -13.25
CA ILE A 37 -4.02 0.41 -12.87
C ILE A 37 -5.38 -0.29 -12.85
N SER A 38 -5.49 -1.36 -13.64
CA SER A 38 -6.68 -2.22 -13.74
C SER A 38 -6.34 -3.66 -13.35
N GLU A 39 -7.37 -4.47 -13.18
CA GLU A 39 -7.22 -5.90 -12.87
C GLU A 39 -6.29 -6.17 -11.69
N GLY A 40 -6.27 -5.24 -10.73
CA GLY A 40 -5.34 -5.26 -9.62
C GLY A 40 -5.94 -5.83 -8.35
N TRP A 41 -5.04 -6.28 -7.49
CA TRP A 41 -5.35 -6.63 -6.11
C TRP A 41 -4.23 -6.15 -5.19
N VAL A 42 -4.59 -5.96 -3.92
CA VAL A 42 -3.67 -5.65 -2.83
C VAL A 42 -3.89 -6.66 -1.72
N GLU A 43 -2.83 -7.33 -1.29
CA GLU A 43 -2.82 -8.24 -0.15
C GLU A 43 -2.07 -7.59 1.01
N VAL A 44 -2.71 -7.60 2.17
CA VAL A 44 -2.16 -7.12 3.44
C VAL A 44 -1.97 -8.33 4.34
N ARG A 45 -0.72 -8.71 4.57
CA ARG A 45 -0.33 -9.85 5.42
C ARG A 45 0.26 -9.33 6.71
N TRP A 46 -0.36 -9.62 7.82
CA TRP A 46 0.15 -9.14 9.11
C TRP A 46 1.33 -9.94 9.62
N THR A 47 2.15 -9.24 10.37
CA THR A 47 3.37 -9.80 10.97
C THR A 47 3.02 -10.71 12.16
N PRO A 48 3.94 -11.59 12.58
CA PRO A 48 3.77 -12.34 13.82
C PRO A 48 3.51 -11.45 15.03
N GLN A 49 4.07 -10.24 15.05
CA GLN A 49 3.84 -9.29 16.13
C GLN A 49 2.40 -8.75 16.12
N ALA A 50 1.85 -8.47 14.94
CA ALA A 50 0.45 -8.09 14.81
C ALA A 50 -0.48 -9.27 15.18
N GLN A 51 -0.16 -10.49 14.75
CA GLN A 51 -0.89 -11.69 15.14
C GLN A 51 -0.91 -11.86 16.66
N ALA A 52 0.23 -11.70 17.33
CA ALA A 52 0.30 -11.79 18.79
C ALA A 52 -0.58 -10.72 19.49
N GLN A 53 -0.78 -9.54 18.88
CA GLN A 53 -1.74 -8.56 19.41
C GLN A 53 -3.19 -9.03 19.23
N LEU A 54 -3.52 -9.59 18.06
CA LEU A 54 -4.85 -10.16 17.82
C LEU A 54 -5.16 -11.28 18.83
N ASP A 55 -4.21 -12.18 19.04
CA ASP A 55 -4.35 -13.29 19.99
C ASP A 55 -4.53 -12.78 21.43
N ARG A 56 -3.75 -11.79 21.84
CA ARG A 56 -3.84 -11.16 23.17
C ARG A 56 -5.24 -10.60 23.44
N PHE A 57 -5.88 -10.04 22.41
CA PHE A 57 -7.23 -9.49 22.52
C PHE A 57 -8.33 -10.52 22.21
N GLN A 58 -7.95 -11.78 21.96
CA GLN A 58 -8.88 -12.82 21.48
C GLN A 58 -9.68 -12.35 20.26
N ALA A 59 -8.98 -11.66 19.37
CA ALA A 59 -9.58 -11.03 18.22
C ALA A 59 -9.82 -12.04 17.10
N THR A 60 -10.97 -11.91 16.44
CA THR A 60 -11.26 -12.55 15.17
C THR A 60 -11.25 -11.50 14.06
N VAL A 61 -10.65 -11.84 12.93
CA VAL A 61 -10.60 -10.98 11.75
C VAL A 61 -11.46 -11.57 10.65
N GLN A 62 -12.29 -10.72 10.04
CA GLN A 62 -13.16 -11.10 8.93
C GLN A 62 -13.02 -10.10 7.80
N ALA A 63 -12.96 -10.59 6.57
CA ALA A 63 -13.02 -9.75 5.40
C ALA A 63 -14.46 -9.34 5.09
N ILE A 64 -14.66 -8.09 4.67
CA ILE A 64 -15.94 -7.61 4.09
C ILE A 64 -15.83 -7.75 2.58
N ALA A 65 -16.76 -8.47 1.96
CA ALA A 65 -16.79 -8.67 0.52
C ALA A 65 -16.73 -7.31 -0.25
N PRO A 66 -16.05 -7.28 -1.40
CA PRO A 66 -15.43 -8.39 -2.12
C PRO A 66 -14.01 -8.77 -1.65
N ALA A 67 -13.48 -8.15 -0.59
CA ALA A 67 -12.22 -8.58 0.02
C ALA A 67 -12.33 -10.01 0.56
N ARG A 68 -11.19 -10.71 0.63
CA ARG A 68 -11.13 -12.12 1.04
C ARG A 68 -10.04 -12.33 2.07
N LEU A 69 -10.36 -13.10 3.11
CA LEU A 69 -9.37 -13.62 4.04
C LEU A 69 -8.59 -14.74 3.36
N ILE A 70 -7.28 -14.76 3.56
CA ILE A 70 -6.34 -15.77 3.07
C ILE A 70 -5.59 -16.32 4.26
N GLU A 71 -5.57 -17.63 4.40
CA GLU A 71 -4.81 -18.36 5.41
C GLU A 71 -3.97 -19.40 4.67
N ASP A 72 -2.66 -19.27 4.78
CA ASP A 72 -1.69 -20.16 4.16
C ASP A 72 -0.47 -20.37 5.07
N GLU A 73 0.52 -21.11 4.61
CA GLU A 73 1.74 -21.40 5.36
C GLU A 73 2.53 -20.13 5.75
N ALA A 74 2.37 -19.05 5.01
CA ALA A 74 3.01 -17.75 5.30
C ALA A 74 2.22 -16.92 6.32
N GLY A 75 1.09 -17.42 6.81
CA GLY A 75 0.24 -16.75 7.80
C GLY A 75 -1.06 -16.20 7.22
N THR A 76 -1.67 -15.29 7.95
CA THR A 76 -2.98 -14.73 7.58
C THR A 76 -2.84 -13.38 6.87
N ALA A 77 -3.67 -13.19 5.85
CA ALA A 77 -3.73 -11.96 5.05
C ALA A 77 -5.17 -11.63 4.64
N ILE A 78 -5.40 -10.40 4.23
CA ILE A 78 -6.61 -10.00 3.50
C ILE A 78 -6.22 -9.51 2.12
N ARG A 79 -6.91 -10.00 1.10
CA ARG A 79 -6.74 -9.54 -0.28
C ARG A 79 -7.95 -8.70 -0.69
N PHE A 80 -7.66 -7.50 -1.17
CA PHE A 80 -8.62 -6.51 -1.62
C PHE A 80 -8.52 -6.36 -3.14
N PRO A 81 -9.62 -6.40 -3.89
CA PRO A 81 -9.61 -5.95 -5.27
C PRO A 81 -9.34 -4.44 -5.35
N VAL A 82 -8.62 -4.02 -6.37
CA VAL A 82 -8.44 -2.59 -6.68
C VAL A 82 -9.69 -2.09 -7.38
N ARG A 83 -10.35 -1.09 -6.82
CA ARG A 83 -11.49 -0.42 -7.46
C ARG A 83 -11.03 0.55 -8.53
N THR A 84 -10.12 1.43 -8.16
CA THR A 84 -9.49 2.41 -9.04
C THR A 84 -8.09 2.67 -8.54
N ALA A 85 -7.13 2.78 -9.44
CA ALA A 85 -5.82 3.28 -9.08
C ALA A 85 -5.18 4.03 -10.25
N THR A 86 -4.43 5.07 -9.92
CA THR A 86 -3.67 5.88 -10.86
C THR A 86 -2.25 6.00 -10.37
N GLY A 87 -1.31 6.11 -11.29
CA GLY A 87 0.10 6.30 -10.95
C GLY A 87 0.84 7.01 -12.07
N ASP A 88 1.84 7.77 -11.70
CA ASP A 88 2.70 8.42 -12.69
C ASP A 88 3.65 7.37 -13.35
N PRO A 89 4.23 7.71 -14.52
CA PRO A 89 5.21 6.84 -15.18
C PRO A 89 6.48 6.59 -14.34
N ALA A 90 6.71 7.38 -13.28
CA ALA A 90 7.84 7.21 -12.37
C ALA A 90 7.61 6.12 -11.31
N LEU A 91 6.59 5.26 -11.45
CA LEU A 91 6.38 4.08 -10.59
C LEU A 91 7.63 3.21 -10.43
N THR A 92 8.57 3.27 -11.36
CA THR A 92 9.87 2.60 -11.26
C THR A 92 10.78 3.18 -10.17
N ASN A 93 10.46 4.36 -9.64
CA ASN A 93 11.15 5.01 -8.53
C ASN A 93 10.16 5.22 -7.38
N LEU A 94 9.86 4.16 -6.65
CA LEU A 94 8.86 4.16 -5.58
C LEU A 94 8.95 5.33 -4.58
N PRO A 95 10.16 5.76 -4.13
CA PRO A 95 10.27 6.91 -3.23
C PRO A 95 9.78 8.24 -3.82
N LYS A 96 9.67 8.35 -5.14
CA LYS A 96 9.21 9.55 -5.85
C LYS A 96 7.90 9.33 -6.60
N ALA A 97 7.37 8.11 -6.55
CA ALA A 97 6.15 7.76 -7.25
C ALA A 97 4.96 8.55 -6.69
N GLN A 98 4.16 9.08 -7.58
CA GLN A 98 2.89 9.73 -7.28
C GLN A 98 1.74 8.85 -7.75
N GLY A 99 0.65 8.91 -7.05
CA GLY A 99 -0.53 8.16 -7.40
C GLY A 99 -1.44 7.92 -6.21
N SER A 100 -2.59 7.36 -6.51
CA SER A 100 -3.57 7.01 -5.49
C SER A 100 -4.33 5.76 -5.90
N GLY A 101 -4.88 5.07 -4.91
CA GLY A 101 -5.68 3.88 -5.14
C GLY A 101 -6.80 3.76 -4.15
N ARG A 102 -7.91 3.17 -4.61
CA ARG A 102 -9.05 2.77 -3.78
C ARG A 102 -9.26 1.29 -3.88
N LEU A 103 -9.55 0.67 -2.76
CA LEU A 103 -9.77 -0.76 -2.64
C LEU A 103 -11.24 -1.06 -2.36
N ASP A 104 -11.71 -2.17 -2.89
CA ASP A 104 -13.05 -2.67 -2.63
C ASP A 104 -13.07 -3.61 -1.42
N GLY A 105 -14.14 -3.53 -0.64
CA GLY A 105 -14.33 -4.35 0.55
C GLY A 105 -13.87 -3.65 1.82
N GLY A 106 -13.48 -4.45 2.79
CA GLY A 106 -13.07 -3.95 4.10
C GLY A 106 -12.64 -5.06 5.04
N VAL A 107 -12.48 -4.70 6.29
CA VAL A 107 -12.12 -5.61 7.38
C VAL A 107 -12.92 -5.32 8.64
N VAL A 108 -13.25 -6.37 9.36
CA VAL A 108 -13.83 -6.31 10.70
C VAL A 108 -12.93 -7.08 11.65
N VAL A 109 -12.59 -6.43 12.75
CA VAL A 109 -11.90 -7.05 13.89
C VAL A 109 -12.87 -7.07 15.06
N ARG A 110 -13.14 -8.26 15.60
CA ARG A 110 -14.01 -8.45 16.77
C ARG A 110 -13.23 -9.03 17.92
N THR A 111 -13.52 -8.50 19.09
CA THR A 111 -13.01 -9.01 20.36
C THR A 111 -14.20 -9.15 21.34
N PRO A 112 -14.02 -9.80 22.49
CA PRO A 112 -15.05 -9.78 23.56
C PRO A 112 -15.42 -8.37 24.05
N MET A 113 -14.55 -7.36 23.80
CA MET A 113 -14.74 -5.98 24.25
C MET A 113 -15.46 -5.12 23.20
N GLY A 114 -15.44 -5.50 21.93
CA GLY A 114 -16.06 -4.69 20.90
C GLY A 114 -15.68 -5.06 19.48
N GLU A 115 -16.12 -4.23 18.54
CA GLU A 115 -15.89 -4.37 17.10
C GLU A 115 -15.23 -3.11 16.54
N PHE A 116 -14.22 -3.32 15.70
CA PHE A 116 -13.60 -2.29 14.87
C PHE A 116 -13.74 -2.69 13.40
N ARG A 117 -14.33 -1.79 12.61
CA ARG A 117 -14.59 -2.00 11.19
C ARG A 117 -13.89 -0.94 10.36
N VAL A 118 -13.33 -1.34 9.23
CA VAL A 118 -12.73 -0.43 8.25
C VAL A 118 -13.29 -0.74 6.86
N THR A 119 -13.69 0.31 6.17
CA THR A 119 -14.18 0.27 4.77
C THR A 119 -13.65 1.48 4.02
N GLU A 120 -13.94 1.57 2.73
CA GLU A 120 -13.55 2.70 1.88
C GLU A 120 -12.04 3.01 1.96
N LEU A 121 -11.23 1.96 1.80
CA LEU A 121 -9.78 2.09 1.88
C LEU A 121 -9.23 2.88 0.69
N GLU A 122 -8.45 3.90 1.01
CA GLU A 122 -7.73 4.76 0.05
C GLU A 122 -6.25 4.83 0.43
N SER A 123 -5.38 4.88 -0.58
CA SER A 123 -3.94 5.06 -0.39
C SER A 123 -3.41 6.13 -1.32
N VAL A 124 -2.51 6.96 -0.80
CA VAL A 124 -1.82 8.02 -1.55
C VAL A 124 -0.32 7.76 -1.47
N LEU A 125 0.33 7.56 -2.63
CA LEU A 125 1.74 7.17 -2.69
C LEU A 125 2.68 8.27 -2.20
N GLU A 126 2.43 9.55 -2.55
CA GLU A 126 3.29 10.68 -2.15
C GLU A 126 3.46 10.83 -0.64
N SER A 127 2.37 10.66 0.10
CA SER A 127 2.38 10.76 1.57
C SER A 127 2.65 9.41 2.24
N GLY A 128 2.57 8.32 1.49
CA GLY A 128 2.54 6.97 2.04
C GLY A 128 1.30 6.67 2.89
N GLN A 129 0.33 7.57 2.92
CA GLN A 129 -0.81 7.47 3.80
C GLN A 129 -1.87 6.52 3.25
N THR A 130 -2.32 5.60 4.09
CA THR A 130 -3.51 4.78 3.85
C THR A 130 -4.59 5.18 4.83
N SER A 131 -5.74 5.54 4.30
CA SER A 131 -6.91 6.01 5.06
C SER A 131 -8.10 5.09 4.85
N GLY A 132 -9.07 5.15 5.75
CA GLY A 132 -10.31 4.40 5.64
C GLY A 132 -11.40 4.98 6.53
N ARG A 133 -12.64 4.61 6.23
CA ARG A 133 -13.78 4.91 7.10
C ARG A 133 -13.85 3.86 8.19
N CYS A 134 -13.74 4.31 9.43
CA CYS A 134 -13.81 3.44 10.60
C CYS A 134 -15.20 3.43 11.22
N ALA A 135 -15.53 2.33 11.88
CA ALA A 135 -16.61 2.26 12.83
C ALA A 135 -16.13 1.51 14.08
N VAL A 136 -16.38 2.08 15.23
CA VAL A 136 -16.07 1.50 16.55
C VAL A 136 -17.37 1.19 17.25
N ASN A 137 -17.63 -0.08 17.54
CA ASN A 137 -18.86 -0.57 18.17
C ASN A 137 -20.14 -0.06 17.47
N GLY A 138 -20.11 -0.02 16.12
CA GLY A 138 -21.20 0.46 15.30
C GLY A 138 -21.27 1.99 15.09
N ALA A 139 -20.56 2.77 15.89
CA ALA A 139 -20.45 4.21 15.69
C ALA A 139 -19.48 4.53 14.56
N GLN A 140 -20.00 5.08 13.45
CA GLN A 140 -19.17 5.48 12.31
C GLN A 140 -18.37 6.74 12.62
N THR A 141 -17.14 6.77 12.13
CA THR A 141 -16.29 7.95 12.15
C THR A 141 -16.08 8.49 10.73
N SER A 142 -15.52 9.69 10.62
CA SER A 142 -15.01 10.21 9.35
C SER A 142 -13.88 9.34 8.79
N MET A 143 -13.42 9.61 7.57
CA MET A 143 -12.17 9.08 7.04
C MET A 143 -11.04 9.39 8.01
N GLN A 144 -10.27 8.38 8.35
CA GLN A 144 -9.12 8.50 9.26
C GLN A 144 -7.87 7.93 8.60
N SER A 145 -6.74 8.50 8.92
CA SER A 145 -5.45 7.91 8.60
C SER A 145 -5.25 6.65 9.44
N LEU A 146 -4.97 5.53 8.78
CA LEU A 146 -4.84 4.23 9.43
C LEU A 146 -3.40 3.78 9.52
N PHE A 147 -2.70 3.85 8.38
CA PHE A 147 -1.34 3.36 8.26
C PHE A 147 -0.49 4.31 7.43
N ILE A 148 0.79 4.31 7.73
CA ILE A 148 1.84 4.80 6.85
C ILE A 148 2.41 3.61 6.09
N CYS A 149 2.36 3.71 4.77
CA CYS A 149 2.85 2.74 3.82
C CYS A 149 4.27 3.12 3.40
N GLY A 150 5.25 2.35 3.79
CA GLY A 150 6.65 2.56 3.43
C GLY A 150 6.94 2.13 1.98
N ALA A 151 6.28 2.76 0.99
CA ALA A 151 6.39 2.36 -0.40
C ALA A 151 7.84 2.33 -0.91
N GLY A 152 8.68 3.28 -0.47
CA GLY A 152 10.09 3.32 -0.80
C GLY A 152 10.94 2.18 -0.21
N GLU A 153 10.42 1.43 0.75
CA GLU A 153 11.07 0.26 1.35
C GLU A 153 10.70 -1.04 0.61
N GLY A 154 9.65 -1.01 -0.21
CA GLY A 154 9.17 -2.16 -0.97
C GLY A 154 10.02 -2.49 -2.19
N ARG A 155 9.69 -3.62 -2.81
CA ARG A 155 10.30 -4.09 -4.05
C ARG A 155 9.31 -3.99 -5.19
N LEU A 156 9.71 -3.33 -6.28
CA LEU A 156 8.92 -3.23 -7.50
C LEU A 156 9.51 -4.16 -8.56
N VAL A 157 8.63 -4.95 -9.16
CA VAL A 157 8.94 -5.75 -10.34
C VAL A 157 7.94 -5.38 -11.44
N ALA A 158 8.45 -5.03 -12.61
CA ALA A 158 7.66 -4.77 -13.79
C ALA A 158 8.16 -5.65 -14.95
N GLN A 159 7.23 -6.22 -15.70
CA GLN A 159 7.59 -6.96 -16.91
C GLN A 159 7.95 -5.95 -18.01
N PRO A 160 9.11 -6.11 -18.69
CA PRO A 160 9.46 -5.22 -19.78
C PRO A 160 8.49 -5.41 -20.95
N VAL A 161 7.94 -4.30 -21.42
CA VAL A 161 7.05 -4.25 -22.60
C VAL A 161 7.45 -3.07 -23.49
N PRO A 162 7.05 -3.06 -24.78
CA PRO A 162 7.26 -1.90 -25.64
C PRO A 162 6.64 -0.63 -25.04
N ALA A 163 7.27 0.52 -25.30
CA ALA A 163 6.82 1.80 -24.79
C ALA A 163 5.35 2.09 -25.17
N GLY A 164 4.56 2.53 -24.18
CA GLY A 164 3.15 2.86 -24.36
C GLY A 164 2.18 1.68 -24.28
N GLN A 165 2.68 0.47 -24.07
CA GLN A 165 1.83 -0.70 -23.86
C GLN A 165 1.54 -0.93 -22.37
N PRO A 166 0.38 -1.55 -22.05
CA PRO A 166 0.09 -1.98 -20.68
C PRO A 166 1.14 -2.97 -20.18
N LEU A 167 1.54 -2.83 -18.93
CA LEU A 167 2.54 -3.70 -18.30
C LEU A 167 2.04 -4.23 -16.96
N LYS A 168 2.37 -5.48 -16.68
CA LYS A 168 2.17 -6.05 -15.36
C LYS A 168 3.16 -5.45 -14.38
N VAL A 169 2.64 -4.94 -13.27
CA VAL A 169 3.44 -4.40 -12.17
C VAL A 169 3.11 -5.19 -10.90
N ARG A 170 4.14 -5.47 -10.11
CA ARG A 170 4.02 -6.07 -8.79
C ARG A 170 4.90 -5.30 -7.82
N ILE A 171 4.32 -4.89 -6.71
CA ILE A 171 5.05 -4.38 -5.56
C ILE A 171 4.92 -5.38 -4.42
N SER A 172 5.99 -5.61 -3.66
CA SER A 172 5.98 -6.51 -2.50
C SER A 172 6.80 -5.95 -1.35
N ASP A 173 6.63 -6.55 -0.19
CA ASP A 173 7.39 -6.27 1.02
C ASP A 173 7.26 -4.80 1.50
N VAL A 174 6.15 -4.14 1.19
CA VAL A 174 5.91 -2.76 1.63
C VAL A 174 5.39 -2.76 3.07
N PRO A 175 6.14 -2.20 4.03
CA PRO A 175 5.72 -2.22 5.42
C PRO A 175 4.57 -1.23 5.68
N LEU A 176 3.60 -1.66 6.49
CA LEU A 176 2.56 -0.82 7.06
C LEU A 176 2.83 -0.57 8.54
N ARG A 177 2.86 0.70 8.93
CA ARG A 177 3.00 1.15 10.31
C ARG A 177 1.74 1.90 10.73
N PRO A 178 1.21 1.68 11.94
CA PRO A 178 -0.01 2.33 12.38
C PRO A 178 0.22 3.83 12.61
N THR A 179 -0.78 4.62 12.32
CA THR A 179 -0.78 6.05 12.68
C THR A 179 -1.20 6.24 14.13
N PRO A 180 -0.93 7.40 14.76
CA PRO A 180 -1.46 7.73 16.08
C PRO A 180 -2.99 7.62 16.14
N GLU A 181 -3.68 8.03 15.07
CA GLU A 181 -5.14 7.99 14.97
C GLU A 181 -5.65 6.55 15.00
N SER A 182 -5.01 5.64 14.25
CA SER A 182 -5.40 4.22 14.25
C SER A 182 -5.14 3.56 15.60
N LEU A 183 -4.02 3.87 16.26
CA LEU A 183 -3.74 3.39 17.62
C LEU A 183 -4.75 3.90 18.64
N SER A 184 -5.17 5.17 18.52
CA SER A 184 -6.21 5.75 19.36
C SER A 184 -7.56 5.08 19.16
N ALA A 185 -7.97 4.87 17.92
CA ALA A 185 -9.21 4.17 17.58
C ALA A 185 -9.20 2.72 18.08
N PHE A 186 -8.09 2.01 17.92
CA PHE A 186 -7.89 0.66 18.44
C PHE A 186 -7.98 0.64 19.98
N THR A 187 -7.31 1.59 20.65
CA THR A 187 -7.36 1.72 22.10
C THR A 187 -8.77 1.94 22.60
N THR A 188 -9.54 2.75 21.90
CA THR A 188 -10.95 3.01 22.24
C THR A 188 -11.81 1.76 22.09
N ALA A 189 -11.54 0.93 21.07
CA ALA A 189 -12.31 -0.27 20.81
C ALA A 189 -11.93 -1.43 21.74
N PHE A 190 -10.66 -1.61 22.03
CA PHE A 190 -10.14 -2.87 22.60
C PHE A 190 -9.19 -2.68 23.78
N GLY A 191 -8.80 -1.45 24.09
CA GLY A 191 -7.76 -1.15 25.06
C GLY A 191 -6.37 -1.00 24.43
N ALA A 192 -5.39 -0.55 25.22
CA ALA A 192 -4.07 -0.17 24.73
C ALA A 192 -3.30 -1.35 24.12
N PRO A 193 -2.88 -1.26 22.84
CA PRO A 193 -2.03 -2.27 22.22
C PRO A 193 -0.59 -2.15 22.72
N ALA A 194 0.17 -3.25 22.65
CA ALA A 194 1.60 -3.25 22.95
C ALA A 194 2.45 -2.99 21.69
N VAL A 195 2.02 -2.03 20.87
CA VAL A 195 2.69 -1.62 19.63
C VAL A 195 2.75 -0.08 19.56
N THR A 196 3.68 0.41 18.77
CA THR A 196 3.90 1.84 18.56
C THR A 196 3.75 2.20 17.07
N THR A 197 3.84 3.47 16.75
CA THR A 197 3.84 3.96 15.37
C THR A 197 5.00 3.45 14.53
N ASP A 198 6.09 2.98 15.14
CA ASP A 198 7.26 2.42 14.45
C ASP A 198 7.12 0.90 14.20
N THR A 199 6.11 0.27 14.79
CA THR A 199 5.90 -1.17 14.66
C THR A 199 5.35 -1.51 13.27
N VAL A 200 6.04 -2.41 12.55
CA VAL A 200 5.51 -2.95 11.29
C VAL A 200 4.39 -3.95 11.62
N MET A 201 3.15 -3.56 11.33
CA MET A 201 1.98 -4.40 11.59
C MET A 201 1.68 -5.38 10.46
N ALA A 202 2.00 -5.00 9.24
CA ALA A 202 1.75 -5.83 8.07
C ALA A 202 2.73 -5.52 6.95
N TYR A 203 2.82 -6.44 6.00
CA TYR A 203 3.44 -6.21 4.71
C TYR A 203 2.39 -6.23 3.60
N VAL A 204 2.54 -5.30 2.67
CA VAL A 204 1.66 -5.19 1.50
C VAL A 204 2.35 -5.77 0.29
N THR A 205 1.60 -6.57 -0.46
CA THR A 205 1.90 -6.98 -1.81
C THR A 205 0.74 -6.54 -2.71
N GLY A 206 1.04 -5.88 -3.83
CA GLY A 206 0.06 -5.48 -4.83
C GLY A 206 0.47 -5.94 -6.21
N GLU A 207 -0.51 -6.26 -7.03
CA GLU A 207 -0.31 -6.62 -8.44
C GLU A 207 -1.43 -6.00 -9.28
N GLY A 208 -1.10 -5.58 -10.49
CA GLY A 208 -2.08 -5.06 -11.43
C GLY A 208 -1.48 -4.80 -12.80
N VAL A 209 -2.33 -4.38 -13.72
CA VAL A 209 -1.93 -3.99 -15.07
C VAL A 209 -1.91 -2.46 -15.14
N TYR A 210 -0.73 -1.90 -15.29
CA TYR A 210 -0.55 -0.47 -15.48
C TYR A 210 -0.66 -0.13 -16.97
N THR A 211 -1.58 0.77 -17.30
CA THR A 211 -1.74 1.36 -18.64
C THR A 211 -1.19 2.78 -18.60
N PRO A 212 -0.13 3.09 -19.35
CA PRO A 212 0.42 4.44 -19.41
C PRO A 212 -0.64 5.46 -19.88
N PRO A 213 -0.48 6.76 -19.55
CA PRO A 213 -1.35 7.81 -20.07
C PRO A 213 -1.29 7.85 -21.60
N GLY A 214 -2.43 8.16 -22.23
CA GLY A 214 -2.49 8.37 -23.67
C GLY A 214 -1.55 9.50 -24.10
N ARG A 215 -0.96 9.36 -25.30
CA ARG A 215 -0.17 10.44 -25.92
C ARG A 215 -1.07 11.46 -26.59
#